data_f4c83598b9544368b7c55febc4d9dc4c
#
_entry.id   f4c83598b9544368b7c55febc4d9dc4c
#
_cell.length_a   1.000
_cell.length_b   1.000
_cell.length_c   1.000
_cell.angle_alpha   90.00
_cell.angle_beta   90.00
_cell.angle_gamma   90.00
#
_symmetry.space_group_name_H-M   'P 1'
#
loop_
_entity.id
_entity.type
_entity.pdbx_description
1 polymer ?
#
loop_
_entity_poly.entity_id
_entity_poly.type
_entity_poly.pdbx_seq_one_letter_code
_entity_poly.pdbx_strand_id
1 'polypeptide(L)' 'MNDFRNDFPFFSNEKNKDIIYFDNAATSQRPRRVIDTIRHFYEENNANPLRGLYDLSVRATEAYENARHTVARFINAAED' A
#
# COMPACT_ATOMS: atom_id res chain seq x y z
N MET A 1 16.37 -15.26 13.19
CA MET A 1 16.15 -14.52 11.92
C MET A 1 14.66 -14.44 11.65
N ASN A 2 14.17 -13.26 11.27
CA ASN A 2 12.75 -13.10 10.96
C ASN A 2 12.42 -13.79 9.64
N ASP A 3 11.30 -14.48 9.63
CA ASP A 3 10.77 -15.07 8.42
C ASP A 3 9.83 -14.07 7.75
N PHE A 4 10.36 -13.29 6.83
CA PHE A 4 9.59 -12.26 6.14
C PHE A 4 8.54 -12.82 5.20
N ARG A 5 8.58 -14.12 4.87
CA ARG A 5 7.56 -14.73 4.01
C ARG A 5 6.16 -14.57 4.58
N ASN A 6 6.04 -14.61 5.91
CA ASN A 6 4.74 -14.48 6.57
C ASN A 6 4.12 -13.09 6.42
N ASP A 7 4.92 -12.08 6.06
CA ASP A 7 4.42 -10.74 5.82
C ASP A 7 3.79 -10.56 4.45
N PHE A 8 3.88 -11.57 3.58
CA PHE A 8 3.40 -11.53 2.20
C PHE A 8 2.33 -12.59 2.01
N PRO A 9 1.05 -12.20 1.91
CA PRO A 9 -0.06 -13.16 1.79
C PRO A 9 0.08 -14.14 0.63
N PHE A 10 0.77 -13.76 -0.45
CA PHE A 10 1.02 -14.67 -1.57
C PHE A 10 1.63 -15.98 -1.09
N PHE A 11 2.63 -15.91 -0.20
CA PHE A 11 3.34 -17.12 0.26
C PHE A 11 2.57 -17.86 1.35
N SER A 12 1.58 -17.23 1.97
CA SER A 12 0.73 -17.89 2.97
C SER A 12 -0.44 -18.65 2.35
N ASN A 13 -0.69 -18.43 1.06
CA ASN A 13 -1.73 -19.16 0.36
C ASN A 13 -1.28 -20.61 0.14
N GLU A 14 -2.18 -21.58 0.41
CA GLU A 14 -1.84 -22.99 0.29
C GLU A 14 -1.32 -23.37 -1.11
N LYS A 15 -1.84 -22.71 -2.13
CA LYS A 15 -1.39 -22.98 -3.51
C LYS A 15 0.06 -22.57 -3.75
N ASN A 16 0.58 -21.64 -2.95
CA ASN A 16 1.86 -20.99 -3.22
C ASN A 16 2.92 -21.25 -2.16
N LYS A 17 2.60 -22.00 -1.11
CA LYS A 17 3.50 -22.13 0.04
C LYS A 17 4.88 -22.69 -0.26
N ASP A 18 4.99 -23.49 -1.32
CA ASP A 18 6.27 -24.11 -1.71
C ASP A 18 6.98 -23.39 -2.85
N ILE A 19 6.43 -22.25 -3.30
CA ILE A 19 7.02 -21.50 -4.41
C ILE A 19 8.19 -20.67 -3.91
N ILE A 20 9.29 -20.70 -4.65
CA ILE A 20 10.41 -19.78 -4.49
C ILE A 20 10.30 -18.76 -5.62
N TYR A 21 10.11 -17.48 -5.27
CA TYR A 21 9.76 -16.46 -6.23
C TYR A 21 10.95 -15.58 -6.55
N PHE A 22 11.35 -15.53 -7.82
CA PHE A 22 12.49 -14.72 -8.29
C PHE A 22 12.13 -13.73 -9.40
N ASP A 23 10.86 -13.58 -9.72
CA ASP A 23 10.43 -12.74 -10.84
C ASP A 23 10.12 -11.30 -10.43
N ASN A 24 10.83 -10.79 -9.42
CA ASN A 24 10.59 -9.45 -8.87
C ASN A 24 10.86 -8.32 -9.88
N ALA A 25 11.67 -8.59 -10.91
CA ALA A 25 11.90 -7.59 -11.95
C ALA A 25 10.61 -7.28 -12.73
N ALA A 26 9.72 -8.27 -12.88
CA ALA A 26 8.43 -8.07 -13.53
C ALA A 26 7.40 -7.52 -12.56
N THR A 27 7.29 -8.12 -11.38
CA THR A 27 6.40 -7.64 -10.32
C THR A 27 6.86 -8.21 -8.98
N SER A 28 6.82 -7.38 -7.96
CA SER A 28 7.10 -7.82 -6.59
C SER A 28 5.82 -8.23 -5.90
N GLN A 29 5.92 -9.19 -4.99
CA GLN A 29 4.79 -9.55 -4.15
C GLN A 29 4.51 -8.41 -3.16
N ARG A 30 3.26 -8.30 -2.71
CA ARG A 30 2.85 -7.20 -1.83
C ARG A 30 2.79 -7.67 -0.39
N PRO A 31 3.36 -6.88 0.54
CA PRO A 31 3.19 -7.18 1.97
C PRO A 31 1.74 -7.02 2.39
N ARG A 32 1.36 -7.76 3.42
CA ARG A 32 0.00 -7.67 3.99
C ARG A 32 -0.38 -6.24 4.33
N ARG A 33 0.54 -5.47 4.87
CA ARG A 33 0.33 -4.08 5.23
C ARG A 33 -0.14 -3.23 4.05
N VAL A 34 0.45 -3.44 2.88
CA VAL A 34 0.09 -2.71 1.66
C VAL A 34 -1.30 -3.14 1.18
N ILE A 35 -1.55 -4.45 1.15
CA ILE A 35 -2.84 -4.98 0.72
C ILE A 35 -3.96 -4.49 1.63
N ASP A 36 -3.75 -4.54 2.94
CA ASP A 36 -4.75 -4.10 3.91
C ASP A 36 -5.01 -2.60 3.81
N THR A 37 -3.97 -1.80 3.55
CA THR A 37 -4.13 -0.36 3.38
C THR A 37 -4.98 -0.03 2.17
N ILE A 38 -4.74 -0.71 1.05
CA ILE A 38 -5.55 -0.54 -0.17
C ILE A 38 -7.00 -0.94 0.11
N ARG A 39 -7.20 -2.08 0.77
CA ARG A 39 -8.54 -2.55 1.10
C ARG A 39 -9.27 -1.55 1.98
N HIS A 40 -8.63 -1.07 3.05
CA HIS A 40 -9.23 -0.08 3.93
C HIS A 40 -9.60 1.20 3.20
N PHE A 41 -8.73 1.66 2.31
CA PHE A 41 -9.04 2.86 1.53
C PHE A 41 -10.31 2.67 0.71
N TYR A 42 -10.41 1.55 -0.01
CA TYR A 42 -11.58 1.30 -0.84
C TYR A 42 -12.84 1.05 -0.03
N GLU A 43 -12.72 0.46 1.13
CA GLU A 43 -13.88 0.17 1.98
C GLU A 43 -14.37 1.39 2.74
N GLU A 44 -13.49 2.30 3.12
CA GLU A 44 -13.82 3.35 4.08
C GLU A 44 -13.67 4.77 3.53
N ASN A 45 -12.74 5.01 2.63
CA ASN A 45 -12.37 6.37 2.25
C ASN A 45 -12.39 6.62 0.74
N ASN A 46 -12.86 5.67 -0.05
CA ASN A 46 -12.79 5.81 -1.50
C ASN A 46 -13.66 6.96 -1.99
N ALA A 47 -13.02 7.99 -2.47
CA ALA A 47 -13.68 9.17 -3.04
C ALA A 47 -12.69 9.83 -4.00
N ASN A 48 -13.18 10.79 -4.76
CA ASN A 48 -12.32 11.51 -5.69
C ASN A 48 -11.51 12.55 -4.92
N PRO A 49 -10.19 12.33 -4.72
CA PRO A 49 -9.37 13.29 -3.99
C PRO A 49 -9.23 14.60 -4.78
N LEU A 50 -9.06 15.70 -4.06
CA LEU A 50 -8.79 17.03 -4.60
C LEU A 50 -9.94 17.65 -5.38
N ARG A 51 -11.08 16.98 -5.52
CA ARG A 51 -12.17 17.47 -6.38
C ARG A 51 -13.48 17.71 -5.67
N GLY A 52 -13.63 17.23 -4.46
CA GLY A 52 -14.88 17.38 -3.73
C GLY A 52 -14.67 18.22 -2.50
N LEU A 53 -15.78 18.75 -1.97
CA LEU A 53 -15.76 19.50 -0.72
C LEU A 53 -16.47 18.73 0.40
N TYR A 54 -16.97 17.54 0.10
CA TYR A 54 -17.63 16.73 1.11
C TYR A 54 -16.60 15.88 1.88
N ASP A 55 -17.01 15.35 3.01
CA ASP A 55 -16.13 14.72 3.98
C ASP A 55 -15.29 13.58 3.40
N LEU A 56 -15.89 12.69 2.61
CA LEU A 56 -15.14 11.57 2.02
C LEU A 56 -14.03 12.04 1.10
N SER A 57 -14.28 13.11 0.34
CA SER A 57 -13.26 13.67 -0.54
C SER A 57 -12.10 14.25 0.26
N VAL A 58 -12.40 14.91 1.37
CA VAL A 58 -11.36 15.44 2.27
C VAL A 58 -10.52 14.31 2.83
N ARG A 59 -11.14 13.22 3.29
CA ARG A 59 -10.40 12.07 3.82
C ARG A 59 -9.51 11.43 2.76
N ALA A 60 -9.99 11.31 1.52
CA ALA A 60 -9.20 10.75 0.43
C ALA A 60 -7.99 11.65 0.11
N THR A 61 -8.20 12.96 0.13
CA THR A 61 -7.14 13.93 -0.10
C THR A 61 -6.08 13.86 1.00
N GLU A 62 -6.50 13.77 2.26
CA GLU A 62 -5.57 13.67 3.39
C GLU A 62 -4.73 12.39 3.29
N ALA A 63 -5.35 11.25 2.94
CA ALA A 63 -4.63 10.00 2.78
C ALA A 63 -3.58 10.11 1.66
N TYR A 64 -3.94 10.72 0.56
CA TYR A 64 -3.04 10.92 -0.57
C TYR A 64 -1.86 11.82 -0.19
N GLU A 65 -2.15 12.96 0.43
CA GLU A 65 -1.11 13.91 0.82
C GLU A 65 -0.19 13.35 1.90
N ASN A 66 -0.73 12.60 2.85
CA ASN A 66 0.08 11.95 3.88
C ASN A 66 1.03 10.91 3.26
N ALA A 67 0.58 10.15 2.29
CA ALA A 67 1.43 9.21 1.58
C ALA A 67 2.55 9.94 0.84
N ARG A 68 2.22 11.05 0.20
CA ARG A 68 3.21 11.87 -0.51
C ARG A 68 4.29 12.38 0.44
N HIS A 69 3.91 12.89 1.61
CA HIS A 69 4.86 13.33 2.64
C HIS A 69 5.76 12.19 3.11
N THR A 70 5.19 11.01 3.31
CA THR A 70 5.95 9.85 3.76
C THR A 70 7.03 9.48 2.74
N VAL A 71 6.67 9.44 1.46
CA VAL A 71 7.64 9.13 0.40
C VAL A 71 8.72 10.22 0.33
N ALA A 72 8.31 11.49 0.38
CA ALA A 72 9.27 12.60 0.33
C ALA A 72 10.30 12.51 1.45
N ARG A 73 9.87 12.20 2.66
CA ARG A 73 10.79 12.03 3.79
C ARG A 73 11.73 10.85 3.59
N PHE A 74 11.21 9.75 3.08
CA PHE A 74 12.01 8.55 2.85
C PHE A 74 13.15 8.81 1.86
N ILE A 75 12.88 9.53 0.78
CA ILE A 75 13.90 9.83 -0.23
C ILE A 75 14.60 11.17 0.00
N ASN A 76 14.28 11.84 1.11
CA ASN A 76 14.87 13.14 1.47
C ASN A 76 14.64 14.21 0.40
N ALA A 77 13.46 14.24 -0.18
CA ALA A 77 13.07 15.20 -1.19
C ALA A 77 12.41 16.43 -0.57
N ALA A 78 12.51 17.55 -1.25
CA ALA A 78 11.80 18.74 -0.83
C ALA A 78 10.30 18.55 -1.03
N GLU A 79 9.50 19.03 -0.09
CA GLU A 79 8.04 18.96 -0.16
C GLU A 79 7.51 20.29 -0.70
N ASP A 80 6.92 20.24 -1.89
CA ASP A 80 6.34 21.43 -2.51
C ASP A 80 4.84 21.34 -2.53
#